data_d4d73ddec7d4ea97727958c143ecf83e
#
_entry.id   d4d73ddec7d4ea97727958c143ecf83e
#
_cell.length_a   1.000
_cell.length_b   1.000
_cell.length_c   1.000
_cell.angle_alpha   90.00
_cell.angle_beta   90.00
_cell.angle_gamma   90.00
#
_symmetry.space_group_name_H-M   'P 1'
#
loop_
_entity.id
_entity.type
_entity.pdbx_description
1 polymer ?
#
loop_
_entity_poly.entity_id
_entity_poly.type
_entity_poly.pdbx_seq_one_letter_code
_entity_poly.pdbx_strand_id
1 'polypeptide(L)'
;GGYDKPGKGVDKNEPKKKGFFLFFDIVIRKFTKFLGANCLYAITSIIWIAILYIFGGIVLSSTHIVQNVSDTIISLGTESSAENVQGSIMILIQLAFSIGVFTFWGSGPATAAYSYITRCFTRGEHTWVLSDGADKFKENFKQGMVVVLIDAVLLVFGLNEENSIVNTMQGKFTGTKVTV
;
A
#
# COMPACT_ATOMS: atom_id res chain seq x y z
N GLY A 1 39.87 0.71 16.19
CA GLY A 1 38.51 0.46 16.14
C GLY A 1 37.93 -0.08 17.41
N GLY A 2 36.70 0.15 17.73
CA GLY A 2 35.99 -0.31 18.91
C GLY A 2 34.91 -1.33 18.62
N TYR A 3 35.01 -2.00 17.47
CA TYR A 3 33.98 -2.94 17.01
C TYR A 3 34.00 -4.30 17.71
N ASP A 4 35.11 -4.67 18.33
CA ASP A 4 35.31 -5.98 18.98
C ASP A 4 34.96 -6.00 20.48
N LYS A 5 34.53 -4.88 21.04
CA LYS A 5 34.10 -4.86 22.45
C LYS A 5 32.62 -5.22 22.50
N PRO A 6 32.26 -6.33 23.17
CA PRO A 6 30.83 -6.62 23.40
C PRO A 6 30.26 -5.43 24.15
N GLY A 7 29.22 -4.84 23.55
CA GLY A 7 28.44 -3.80 24.23
C GLY A 7 27.87 -4.33 25.56
N LYS A 8 27.44 -3.42 26.46
CA LYS A 8 26.70 -3.81 27.67
C LYS A 8 25.47 -4.62 27.24
N GLY A 9 25.63 -5.92 27.12
CA GLY A 9 24.54 -6.85 26.85
C GLY A 9 23.52 -6.84 27.98
N VAL A 10 22.35 -7.33 27.70
CA VAL A 10 21.34 -7.61 28.74
C VAL A 10 21.89 -8.77 29.57
N ASP A 11 21.86 -8.63 30.90
CA ASP A 11 22.28 -9.70 31.80
C ASP A 11 21.43 -10.96 31.54
N LYS A 12 22.08 -12.11 31.43
CA LYS A 12 21.38 -13.39 31.18
C LYS A 12 20.36 -13.75 32.26
N ASN A 13 20.53 -13.19 33.46
CA ASN A 13 19.69 -13.40 34.63
C ASN A 13 18.64 -12.31 34.83
N GLU A 14 18.55 -11.30 33.94
CA GLU A 14 17.54 -10.25 34.06
C GLU A 14 16.13 -10.87 33.88
N PRO A 15 15.20 -10.62 34.81
CA PRO A 15 13.84 -11.16 34.71
C PRO A 15 13.19 -10.64 33.43
N LYS A 16 12.76 -11.55 32.56
CA LYS A 16 12.11 -11.21 31.29
C LYS A 16 10.85 -10.42 31.55
N LYS A 17 10.84 -9.16 31.22
CA LYS A 17 9.64 -8.31 31.22
C LYS A 17 8.59 -8.93 30.31
N LYS A 18 7.33 -8.96 30.74
CA LYS A 18 6.22 -9.59 30.00
C LYS A 18 5.33 -8.52 29.36
N GLY A 19 4.80 -8.83 28.18
CA GLY A 19 3.74 -8.07 27.51
C GLY A 19 4.11 -6.63 27.19
N PHE A 20 3.26 -5.71 27.61
CA PHE A 20 3.32 -4.29 27.28
C PHE A 20 4.65 -3.60 27.70
N PHE A 21 5.17 -3.91 28.86
CA PHE A 21 6.45 -3.35 29.32
C PHE A 21 7.65 -3.83 28.51
N LEU A 22 7.62 -5.07 28.02
CA LEU A 22 8.64 -5.58 27.11
C LEU A 22 8.64 -4.82 25.77
N PHE A 23 7.45 -4.50 25.25
CA PHE A 23 7.30 -3.73 24.02
C PHE A 23 8.00 -2.36 24.14
N PHE A 24 7.67 -1.59 25.18
CA PHE A 24 8.30 -0.28 25.38
C PHE A 24 9.80 -0.35 25.62
N ASP A 25 10.27 -1.33 26.37
CA ASP A 25 11.71 -1.54 26.61
C ASP A 25 12.46 -1.80 25.28
N ILE A 26 11.91 -2.63 24.39
CA ILE A 26 12.47 -2.89 23.07
C ILE A 26 12.46 -1.64 22.20
N VAL A 27 11.34 -0.93 22.15
CA VAL A 27 11.19 0.28 21.32
C VAL A 27 12.18 1.36 21.76
N ILE A 28 12.27 1.65 23.04
CA ILE A 28 13.18 2.68 23.58
C ILE A 28 14.64 2.29 23.30
N ARG A 29 15.03 1.06 23.60
CA ARG A 29 16.40 0.59 23.43
C ARG A 29 16.85 0.52 21.98
N LYS A 30 15.94 0.24 21.04
CA LYS A 30 16.24 0.11 19.60
C LYS A 30 15.63 1.23 18.77
N PHE A 31 15.28 2.36 19.39
CA PHE A 31 14.54 3.45 18.75
C PHE A 31 15.17 3.91 17.43
N THR A 32 16.47 4.16 17.41
CA THR A 32 17.19 4.60 16.20
C THR A 32 17.14 3.56 15.08
N LYS A 33 17.19 2.26 15.43
CA LYS A 33 17.06 1.17 14.45
C LYS A 33 15.65 1.07 13.91
N PHE A 34 14.64 1.24 14.75
CA PHE A 34 13.23 1.32 14.31
C PHE A 34 13.00 2.52 13.40
N LEU A 35 13.55 3.68 13.77
CA LEU A 35 13.44 4.88 12.93
C LEU A 35 14.09 4.64 11.56
N GLY A 36 15.28 4.07 11.49
CA GLY A 36 15.95 3.73 10.24
C GLY A 36 15.16 2.73 9.39
N ALA A 37 14.58 1.69 10.00
CA ALA A 37 13.74 0.73 9.31
C ALA A 37 12.46 1.38 8.76
N ASN A 38 11.81 2.26 9.53
CA ASN A 38 10.63 2.98 9.08
C ASN A 38 10.95 3.98 7.95
N CYS A 39 12.08 4.70 8.03
CA CYS A 39 12.52 5.58 6.95
C CYS A 39 12.78 4.79 5.65
N LEU A 40 13.44 3.65 5.74
CA LEU A 40 13.68 2.79 4.58
C LEU A 40 12.37 2.28 3.99
N TYR A 41 11.44 1.83 4.85
CA TYR A 41 10.12 1.40 4.43
C TYR A 41 9.32 2.54 3.79
N ALA A 42 9.36 3.75 4.34
CA ALA A 42 8.70 4.92 3.79
C ALA A 42 9.23 5.26 2.39
N ILE A 43 10.53 5.26 2.18
CA ILE A 43 11.15 5.51 0.86
C ILE A 43 10.69 4.46 -0.16
N THR A 44 10.76 3.18 0.20
CA THR A 44 10.30 2.10 -0.69
C THR A 44 8.79 2.18 -0.96
N SER A 45 8.00 2.60 0.03
CA SER A 45 6.55 2.80 -0.10
C SER A 45 6.19 3.92 -1.07
N ILE A 46 6.93 5.04 -1.04
CA ILE A 46 6.73 6.15 -2.00
C ILE A 46 6.97 5.67 -3.44
N ILE A 47 8.02 4.90 -3.66
CA ILE A 47 8.30 4.32 -4.99
C ILE A 47 7.15 3.42 -5.45
N TRP A 48 6.64 2.57 -4.56
CA TRP A 48 5.52 1.68 -4.87
C TRP A 48 4.22 2.44 -5.14
N ILE A 49 3.90 3.46 -4.35
CA ILE A 49 2.74 4.33 -4.57
C ILE A 49 2.85 5.01 -5.94
N ALA A 50 4.04 5.47 -6.34
CA ALA A 50 4.25 6.05 -7.67
C ALA A 50 4.01 5.03 -8.80
N ILE A 51 4.47 3.79 -8.64
CA ILE A 51 4.20 2.71 -9.61
C ILE A 51 2.70 2.40 -9.68
N LEU A 52 2.04 2.29 -8.52
CA LEU A 52 0.60 2.06 -8.44
C LEU A 52 -0.21 3.24 -9.00
N TYR A 53 0.30 4.47 -8.88
CA TYR A 53 -0.32 5.65 -9.49
C TYR A 53 -0.33 5.54 -11.02
N ILE A 54 0.79 5.19 -11.63
CA ILE A 54 0.89 4.99 -13.07
C ILE A 54 -0.02 3.84 -13.53
N PHE A 55 0.05 2.70 -12.84
CA PHE A 55 -0.78 1.53 -13.15
C PHE A 55 -2.27 1.81 -12.95
N GLY A 56 -2.63 2.50 -11.86
CA GLY A 56 -4.00 2.93 -11.59
C GLY A 56 -4.57 3.83 -12.69
N GLY A 57 -3.74 4.71 -13.27
CA GLY A 57 -4.13 5.51 -14.42
C GLY A 57 -4.52 4.66 -15.63
N ILE A 58 -3.75 3.61 -15.93
CA ILE A 58 -4.04 2.68 -17.03
C ILE A 58 -5.35 1.92 -16.74
N VAL A 59 -5.54 1.41 -15.53
CA VAL A 59 -6.75 0.68 -15.15
C VAL A 59 -7.98 1.59 -15.18
N LEU A 60 -7.90 2.77 -14.59
CA LEU A 60 -9.02 3.72 -14.52
C LEU A 60 -9.41 4.27 -15.90
N SER A 61 -8.44 4.45 -16.81
CA SER A 61 -8.73 4.87 -18.18
C SER A 61 -9.51 3.82 -18.99
N SER A 62 -9.40 2.55 -18.62
CA SER A 62 -10.18 1.47 -19.23
C SER A 62 -11.59 1.32 -18.64
N THR A 63 -11.90 2.05 -17.56
CA THR A 63 -13.20 2.05 -16.89
C THR A 63 -13.93 3.36 -17.15
N HIS A 64 -15.27 3.35 -17.11
CA HIS A 64 -16.08 4.57 -17.24
C HIS A 64 -16.30 5.31 -15.90
N ILE A 65 -15.61 4.89 -14.82
CA ILE A 65 -15.79 5.44 -13.46
C ILE A 65 -15.53 6.95 -13.45
N VAL A 66 -14.40 7.39 -14.04
CA VAL A 66 -14.02 8.82 -14.07
C VAL A 66 -15.05 9.64 -14.84
N GLN A 67 -15.54 9.14 -15.98
CA GLN A 67 -16.58 9.80 -16.79
C GLN A 67 -17.88 9.92 -16.02
N ASN A 68 -18.37 8.84 -15.45
CA ASN A 68 -19.63 8.83 -14.69
C ASN A 68 -19.60 9.82 -13.50
N VAL A 69 -18.48 9.87 -12.76
CA VAL A 69 -18.31 10.81 -11.65
C VAL A 69 -18.24 12.24 -12.16
N SER A 70 -17.53 12.50 -13.26
CA SER A 70 -17.43 13.82 -13.87
C SER A 70 -18.78 14.34 -14.33
N ASP A 71 -19.54 13.52 -15.04
CA ASP A 71 -20.86 13.88 -15.55
C ASP A 71 -21.83 14.18 -14.40
N THR A 72 -21.73 13.43 -13.31
CA THR A 72 -22.52 13.68 -12.10
C THR A 72 -22.18 15.05 -11.49
N ILE A 73 -20.89 15.38 -11.36
CA ILE A 73 -20.46 16.67 -10.77
C ILE A 73 -20.84 17.85 -11.67
N ILE A 74 -20.70 17.70 -12.98
CA ILE A 74 -21.11 18.73 -13.95
C ILE A 74 -22.62 18.97 -13.88
N SER A 75 -23.42 17.91 -13.76
CA SER A 75 -24.87 17.99 -13.61
C SER A 75 -25.31 18.71 -12.34
N LEU A 76 -24.48 18.77 -11.31
CA LEU A 76 -24.71 19.51 -10.07
C LEU A 76 -24.46 21.03 -10.20
N GLY A 77 -24.15 21.54 -11.39
CA GLY A 77 -24.07 22.98 -11.67
C GLY A 77 -22.70 23.61 -11.40
N THR A 78 -21.63 22.86 -11.61
CA THR A 78 -20.25 23.39 -11.49
C THR A 78 -19.96 24.37 -12.65
N GLU A 79 -19.56 25.62 -12.35
CA GLU A 79 -19.23 26.64 -13.36
C GLU A 79 -17.90 26.37 -14.12
N SER A 80 -17.14 25.37 -13.71
CA SER A 80 -15.87 25.00 -14.33
C SER A 80 -16.07 24.30 -15.67
N SER A 81 -15.10 24.48 -16.58
CA SER A 81 -15.15 23.74 -17.85
C SER A 81 -15.09 22.22 -17.61
N ALA A 82 -15.85 21.46 -18.40
CA ALA A 82 -15.96 19.99 -18.27
C ALA A 82 -14.58 19.30 -18.29
N GLU A 83 -13.66 19.80 -19.10
CA GLU A 83 -12.30 19.27 -19.23
C GLU A 83 -11.50 19.42 -17.94
N ASN A 84 -11.56 20.58 -17.28
CA ASN A 84 -10.88 20.84 -16.01
C ASN A 84 -11.45 20.00 -14.87
N VAL A 85 -12.77 19.81 -14.83
CA VAL A 85 -13.44 18.96 -13.85
C VAL A 85 -13.02 17.51 -14.04
N GLN A 86 -13.04 16.99 -15.26
CA GLN A 86 -12.65 15.63 -15.55
C GLN A 86 -11.17 15.36 -15.21
N GLY A 87 -10.27 16.25 -15.56
CA GLY A 87 -8.85 16.13 -15.24
C GLY A 87 -8.59 16.10 -13.73
N SER A 88 -9.24 17.00 -12.97
CA SER A 88 -9.10 17.05 -11.52
C SER A 88 -9.63 15.80 -10.84
N ILE A 89 -10.78 15.30 -11.27
CA ILE A 89 -11.38 14.07 -10.75
C ILE A 89 -10.50 12.86 -11.05
N MET A 90 -9.95 12.78 -12.26
CA MET A 90 -9.03 11.71 -12.65
C MET A 90 -7.84 11.64 -11.69
N ILE A 91 -7.19 12.77 -11.40
CA ILE A 91 -6.05 12.83 -10.47
C ILE A 91 -6.45 12.38 -9.07
N LEU A 92 -7.58 12.86 -8.55
CA LEU A 92 -8.04 12.52 -7.20
C LEU A 92 -8.40 11.04 -7.07
N ILE A 93 -9.13 10.48 -8.02
CA ILE A 93 -9.50 9.06 -8.01
C ILE A 93 -8.26 8.19 -8.15
N GLN A 94 -7.33 8.54 -9.03
CA GLN A 94 -6.10 7.81 -9.25
C GLN A 94 -5.20 7.81 -8.00
N LEU A 95 -5.10 8.95 -7.31
CA LEU A 95 -4.37 9.06 -6.06
C LEU A 95 -5.03 8.24 -4.94
N ALA A 96 -6.34 8.36 -4.79
CA ALA A 96 -7.10 7.59 -3.80
C ALA A 96 -7.00 6.09 -4.05
N PHE A 97 -7.09 5.65 -5.31
CA PHE A 97 -6.89 4.28 -5.74
C PHE A 97 -5.49 3.76 -5.35
N SER A 98 -4.44 4.53 -5.66
CA SER A 98 -3.05 4.15 -5.40
C SER A 98 -2.80 3.97 -3.89
N ILE A 99 -3.28 4.91 -3.07
CA ILE A 99 -3.17 4.85 -1.62
C ILE A 99 -3.99 3.69 -1.06
N GLY A 100 -5.21 3.49 -1.57
CA GLY A 100 -6.08 2.40 -1.16
C GLY A 100 -5.46 1.04 -1.43
N VAL A 101 -5.00 0.81 -2.65
CA VAL A 101 -4.33 -0.44 -3.03
C VAL A 101 -3.08 -0.67 -2.18
N PHE A 102 -2.26 0.36 -1.99
CA PHE A 102 -1.07 0.27 -1.13
C PHE A 102 -1.42 -0.07 0.33
N THR A 103 -2.50 0.48 0.85
CA THR A 103 -2.93 0.23 2.24
C THR A 103 -3.31 -1.24 2.45
N PHE A 104 -3.97 -1.86 1.48
CA PHE A 104 -4.40 -3.27 1.58
C PHE A 104 -3.29 -4.26 1.28
N TRP A 105 -2.47 -4.01 0.25
CA TRP A 105 -1.47 -4.99 -0.23
C TRP A 105 -0.03 -4.63 0.12
N GLY A 106 0.23 -3.39 0.54
CA GLY A 106 1.57 -2.94 0.87
C GLY A 106 2.49 -2.88 -0.35
N SER A 107 3.78 -2.95 -0.09
CA SER A 107 4.83 -2.87 -1.12
C SER A 107 5.43 -4.25 -1.49
N GLY A 108 4.69 -5.34 -1.28
CA GLY A 108 5.14 -6.69 -1.63
C GLY A 108 6.50 -7.06 -1.00
N PRO A 109 7.59 -7.11 -1.80
CA PRO A 109 8.91 -7.53 -1.32
C PRO A 109 9.46 -6.66 -0.18
N ALA A 110 9.16 -5.35 -0.17
CA ALA A 110 9.61 -4.45 0.88
C ALA A 110 8.88 -4.71 2.20
N THR A 111 7.61 -5.07 2.16
CA THR A 111 6.83 -5.48 3.34
C THR A 111 7.43 -6.73 3.97
N ALA A 112 7.84 -7.72 3.17
CA ALA A 112 8.49 -8.93 3.64
C ALA A 112 9.83 -8.63 4.32
N ALA A 113 10.66 -7.78 3.72
CA ALA A 113 11.94 -7.34 4.30
C ALA A 113 11.75 -6.58 5.62
N TYR A 114 10.80 -5.65 5.66
CA TYR A 114 10.47 -4.90 6.87
C TYR A 114 9.95 -5.80 8.00
N SER A 115 9.10 -6.76 7.68
CA SER A 115 8.58 -7.75 8.64
C SER A 115 9.69 -8.63 9.22
N TYR A 116 10.68 -8.99 8.41
CA TYR A 116 11.85 -9.72 8.88
C TYR A 116 12.68 -8.89 9.88
N ILE A 117 13.01 -7.63 9.54
CA ILE A 117 13.78 -6.72 10.39
C ILE A 117 13.07 -6.50 11.74
N THR A 118 11.77 -6.23 11.72
CA THR A 118 10.98 -6.01 12.95
C THR A 118 10.93 -7.27 13.82
N ARG A 119 10.84 -8.45 13.22
CA ARG A 119 10.93 -9.73 13.93
C ARG A 119 12.28 -9.91 14.63
N CYS A 120 13.38 -9.61 13.96
CA CYS A 120 14.72 -9.66 14.57
C CYS A 120 14.84 -8.67 15.74
N PHE A 121 14.22 -7.50 15.63
CA PHE A 121 14.21 -6.54 16.74
C PHE A 121 13.45 -7.07 17.96
N THR A 122 12.30 -7.72 17.75
CA THR A 122 11.49 -8.28 18.85
C THR A 122 12.18 -9.48 19.51
N ARG A 123 12.93 -10.27 18.76
CA ARG A 123 13.70 -11.40 19.27
C ARG A 123 15.03 -11.00 19.93
N GLY A 124 15.44 -9.72 19.81
CA GLY A 124 16.71 -9.25 20.34
C GLY A 124 17.91 -9.63 19.48
N GLU A 125 17.69 -10.17 18.29
CA GLU A 125 18.73 -10.54 17.34
C GLU A 125 19.43 -9.32 16.76
N HIS A 126 20.72 -9.50 16.41
CA HIS A 126 21.48 -8.44 15.75
C HIS A 126 21.08 -8.38 14.28
N THR A 127 20.74 -7.19 13.82
CA THR A 127 20.28 -6.97 12.42
C THR A 127 20.82 -5.66 11.90
N TRP A 128 21.37 -5.69 10.69
CA TRP A 128 21.76 -4.51 9.92
C TRP A 128 20.59 -4.13 9.00
N VAL A 129 19.91 -3.03 9.30
CA VAL A 129 18.66 -2.63 8.60
C VAL A 129 18.83 -2.59 7.09
N LEU A 130 19.93 -2.01 6.58
CA LEU A 130 20.16 -1.87 5.14
C LEU A 130 20.60 -3.19 4.49
N SER A 131 21.58 -3.87 5.07
CA SER A 131 22.15 -5.09 4.46
C SER A 131 21.15 -6.24 4.50
N ASP A 132 20.68 -6.58 5.71
CA ASP A 132 19.76 -7.71 5.88
C ASP A 132 18.39 -7.42 5.24
N GLY A 133 17.99 -6.13 5.25
CA GLY A 133 16.80 -5.68 4.55
C GLY A 133 16.90 -5.85 3.04
N ALA A 134 18.03 -5.47 2.43
CA ALA A 134 18.27 -5.64 1.01
C ALA A 134 18.33 -7.11 0.59
N ASP A 135 18.96 -7.96 1.41
CA ASP A 135 19.05 -9.39 1.14
C ASP A 135 17.68 -10.05 1.22
N LYS A 136 16.88 -9.73 2.25
CA LYS A 136 15.49 -10.24 2.36
C LYS A 136 14.56 -9.68 1.32
N PHE A 137 14.75 -8.45 0.87
CA PHE A 137 14.05 -7.89 -0.27
C PHE A 137 14.32 -8.69 -1.54
N LYS A 138 15.60 -8.99 -1.84
CA LYS A 138 15.99 -9.77 -3.03
C LYS A 138 15.48 -11.22 -2.96
N GLU A 139 15.61 -11.88 -1.82
CA GLU A 139 15.12 -13.24 -1.61
C GLU A 139 13.61 -13.36 -1.86
N ASN A 140 12.84 -12.39 -1.39
CA ASN A 140 11.37 -12.40 -1.52
C ASN A 140 10.86 -11.67 -2.76
N PHE A 141 11.75 -11.10 -3.60
CA PHE A 141 11.34 -10.25 -4.71
C PHE A 141 10.41 -10.96 -5.68
N LYS A 142 10.79 -12.16 -6.14
CA LYS A 142 9.99 -12.93 -7.10
C LYS A 142 8.62 -13.30 -6.52
N GLN A 143 8.59 -13.81 -5.29
CA GLN A 143 7.35 -14.21 -4.63
C GLN A 143 6.45 -13.00 -4.35
N GLY A 144 7.02 -11.91 -3.84
CA GLY A 144 6.28 -10.67 -3.59
C GLY A 144 5.73 -10.05 -4.87
N MET A 145 6.46 -10.09 -5.98
CA MET A 145 5.98 -9.60 -7.28
C MET A 145 4.86 -10.48 -7.86
N VAL A 146 4.96 -11.79 -7.71
CA VAL A 146 3.88 -12.70 -8.16
C VAL A 146 2.59 -12.42 -7.39
N VAL A 147 2.65 -12.22 -6.09
CA VAL A 147 1.47 -11.86 -5.28
C VAL A 147 0.87 -10.54 -5.75
N VAL A 148 1.69 -9.49 -5.93
CA VAL A 148 1.22 -8.18 -6.43
C VAL A 148 0.57 -8.32 -7.81
N LEU A 149 1.12 -9.14 -8.71
CA LEU A 149 0.52 -9.37 -10.03
C LEU A 149 -0.81 -10.11 -9.96
N ILE A 150 -0.93 -11.12 -9.10
CA ILE A 150 -2.19 -11.85 -8.90
C ILE A 150 -3.25 -10.89 -8.35
N ASP A 151 -2.89 -10.09 -7.34
CA ASP A 151 -3.79 -9.11 -6.74
C ASP A 151 -4.24 -8.05 -7.75
N ALA A 152 -3.31 -7.58 -8.60
CA ALA A 152 -3.63 -6.64 -9.68
C ALA A 152 -4.62 -7.23 -10.69
N VAL A 153 -4.42 -8.49 -11.09
CA VAL A 153 -5.32 -9.20 -12.00
C VAL A 153 -6.70 -9.36 -11.36
N LEU A 154 -6.78 -9.80 -10.12
CA LEU A 154 -8.06 -9.94 -9.39
C LEU A 154 -8.80 -8.61 -9.26
N LEU A 155 -8.07 -7.51 -9.02
CA LEU A 155 -8.64 -6.18 -8.93
C LEU A 155 -9.24 -5.73 -10.28
N VAL A 156 -8.53 -5.95 -11.39
CA VAL A 156 -9.04 -5.63 -12.74
C VAL A 156 -10.29 -6.44 -13.05
N PHE A 157 -10.31 -7.72 -12.71
CA PHE A 157 -11.52 -8.56 -12.91
C PHE A 157 -12.68 -8.06 -12.05
N GLY A 158 -12.46 -7.75 -10.77
CA GLY A 158 -13.49 -7.23 -9.88
C GLY A 158 -14.11 -5.93 -10.39
N LEU A 159 -13.28 -4.98 -10.85
CA LEU A 159 -13.77 -3.72 -11.43
C LEU A 159 -14.57 -3.92 -12.71
N ASN A 160 -14.22 -4.89 -13.55
CA ASN A 160 -14.96 -5.19 -14.77
C ASN A 160 -16.32 -5.84 -14.49
N GLU A 161 -16.41 -6.69 -13.46
CA GLU A 161 -17.71 -7.26 -13.06
C GLU A 161 -18.66 -6.20 -12.52
N GLU A 162 -18.20 -5.26 -11.68
CA GLU A 162 -19.03 -4.15 -11.19
C GLU A 162 -19.58 -3.31 -12.34
N ASN A 163 -18.76 -2.97 -13.32
CA ASN A 163 -19.20 -2.22 -14.50
C ASN A 163 -20.27 -2.99 -15.30
N SER A 164 -20.14 -4.29 -15.44
CA SER A 164 -21.12 -5.15 -16.10
C SER A 164 -22.46 -5.17 -15.36
N ILE A 165 -22.44 -5.27 -14.03
CA ILE A 165 -23.64 -5.27 -13.17
C ILE A 165 -24.34 -3.91 -13.24
N VAL A 166 -23.59 -2.80 -13.12
CA VAL A 166 -24.14 -1.44 -13.21
C VAL A 166 -24.80 -1.20 -14.56
N ASN A 167 -24.16 -1.56 -15.66
CA ASN A 167 -24.71 -1.43 -17.00
C ASN A 167 -25.97 -2.29 -17.20
N THR A 168 -25.98 -3.50 -16.65
CA THR A 168 -27.15 -4.39 -16.69
C THR A 168 -28.33 -3.82 -15.89
N MET A 169 -28.06 -3.24 -14.72
CA MET A 169 -29.07 -2.57 -13.90
C MET A 169 -29.64 -1.33 -14.60
N GLN A 170 -28.78 -0.47 -15.13
CA GLN A 170 -29.21 0.72 -15.88
C GLN A 170 -30.05 0.34 -17.11
N GLY A 171 -29.66 -0.69 -17.86
CA GLY A 171 -30.47 -1.19 -18.98
C GLY A 171 -31.83 -1.70 -18.58
N LYS A 172 -32.01 -2.29 -17.42
CA LYS A 172 -33.29 -2.71 -16.86
C LYS A 172 -34.16 -1.52 -16.44
N PHE A 173 -33.56 -0.47 -15.85
CA PHE A 173 -34.33 0.72 -15.45
C PHE A 173 -34.75 1.59 -16.62
N THR A 174 -33.95 1.71 -17.69
CA THR A 174 -34.32 2.44 -18.91
C THR A 174 -35.29 1.68 -19.80
N GLY A 175 -35.37 0.34 -19.69
CA GLY A 175 -36.32 -0.49 -20.42
C GLY A 175 -37.75 -0.46 -19.89
N THR A 176 -37.97 0.01 -18.66
CA THR A 176 -39.30 0.16 -18.07
C THR A 176 -39.87 1.54 -18.42
N LYS A 177 -40.21 1.76 -19.71
CA LYS A 177 -41.09 2.85 -20.08
C LYS A 177 -42.44 2.55 -19.45
N VAL A 178 -42.81 3.33 -18.44
CA VAL A 178 -44.15 3.37 -17.90
C VAL A 178 -45.05 3.89 -19.03
N THR A 179 -45.77 3.00 -19.70
CA THR A 179 -46.92 3.36 -20.53
C THR A 179 -48.03 3.77 -19.56
N VAL A 180 -48.29 5.07 -19.49
CA VAL A 180 -49.48 5.65 -18.89
C VAL A 180 -50.58 5.71 -19.97
#